data_4dd66a5dbc5f141ac1e8394e4bd3dd89
#
_entry.id   4dd66a5dbc5f141ac1e8394e4bd3dd89
#
_cell.length_a   1.000
_cell.length_b   1.000
_cell.length_c   1.000
_cell.angle_alpha   90.00
_cell.angle_beta   90.00
_cell.angle_gamma   90.00
#
_symmetry.space_group_name_H-M   'P 1'
#
loop_
_entity.id
_entity.type
_entity.pdbx_description
1 polymer ?
#
loop_
_entity_poly.entity_id
_entity_poly.type
_entity_poly.pdbx_seq_one_letter_code
_entity_poly.pdbx_strand_id
1 'polypeptide(L)'
;GILPKAKWCDVVVCVPFVNIPAAIRAFKDMRIAVGAEDLYFEKSGAYTGEVSADMLKDLGVKYVIIGHSERRQYFGETDMTVNKKVHAALEVGLHPIICVGETLEQREMGITMELIALQTKAAFAGVPAEKANEVCNAIRATIRNLYGARVARSVTIQYGGSMNPANAAELLAQPDVDGGLIGGAALVPEKFVDIINAANQE
;
A
#
# COMPACT_ATOMS: atom_id res chain seq x y z
N GLY A 1 2.15 -23.60 -9.72
CA GLY A 1 2.06 -22.61 -10.48
C GLY A 1 0.82 -22.17 -11.24
N ILE A 2 -0.13 -21.52 -10.56
CA ILE A 2 -1.32 -20.91 -11.22
C ILE A 2 -1.11 -19.44 -11.56
N LEU A 3 -0.05 -18.80 -11.07
CA LEU A 3 0.23 -17.40 -11.42
C LEU A 3 0.65 -17.27 -12.89
N PRO A 4 0.15 -16.23 -13.60
CA PRO A 4 0.52 -15.98 -14.98
C PRO A 4 2.02 -15.76 -15.12
N LYS A 5 2.61 -16.29 -16.21
CA LYS A 5 4.02 -16.04 -16.54
C LYS A 5 4.26 -14.62 -17.09
N ALA A 6 3.20 -13.94 -17.44
CA ALA A 6 3.25 -12.62 -18.04
C ALA A 6 3.66 -11.52 -17.03
N LYS A 7 4.18 -10.41 -17.56
CA LYS A 7 4.90 -9.38 -16.80
C LYS A 7 4.16 -8.05 -16.77
N TRP A 8 2.84 -8.06 -16.90
CA TRP A 8 2.04 -6.83 -17.01
C TRP A 8 1.75 -6.16 -15.66
N CYS A 9 1.96 -6.85 -14.55
CA CYS A 9 1.81 -6.23 -13.22
C CYS A 9 2.80 -6.81 -12.21
N ASP A 10 3.01 -6.07 -11.12
CA ASP A 10 3.70 -6.54 -9.93
C ASP A 10 2.68 -7.11 -8.95
N VAL A 11 3.01 -8.25 -8.35
CA VAL A 11 2.18 -8.93 -7.35
C VAL A 11 2.86 -8.83 -6.00
N VAL A 12 2.16 -8.28 -5.03
CA VAL A 12 2.60 -8.17 -3.63
C VAL A 12 1.60 -8.89 -2.74
N VAL A 13 2.08 -9.73 -1.85
CA VAL A 13 1.26 -10.41 -0.82
C VAL A 13 1.67 -9.88 0.54
N CYS A 14 0.80 -9.06 1.14
CA CYS A 14 0.99 -8.57 2.50
C CYS A 14 0.35 -9.56 3.47
N VAL A 15 1.10 -9.94 4.50
CA VAL A 15 0.70 -10.96 5.47
C VAL A 15 0.94 -10.49 6.91
N PRO A 16 0.19 -11.04 7.89
CA PRO A 16 0.47 -10.85 9.31
C PRO A 16 1.92 -11.21 9.66
N PHE A 17 2.50 -10.53 10.64
CA PHE A 17 3.91 -10.69 11.04
C PHE A 17 4.33 -12.15 11.22
N VAL A 18 3.47 -12.98 11.86
CA VAL A 18 3.73 -14.40 12.13
C VAL A 18 3.88 -15.25 10.85
N ASN A 19 3.32 -14.80 9.73
CA ASN A 19 3.32 -15.51 8.46
C ASN A 19 4.46 -15.06 7.53
N ILE A 20 5.15 -13.95 7.82
CA ILE A 20 6.21 -13.41 6.97
C ILE A 20 7.31 -14.44 6.67
N PRO A 21 7.89 -15.15 7.66
CA PRO A 21 8.95 -16.12 7.36
C PRO A 21 8.48 -17.26 6.47
N ALA A 22 7.21 -17.69 6.61
CA ALA A 22 6.63 -18.73 5.76
C ALA A 22 6.39 -18.22 4.33
N ALA A 23 5.86 -17.01 4.17
CA ALA A 23 5.63 -16.37 2.89
C ALA A 23 6.95 -16.14 2.11
N ILE A 24 7.98 -15.62 2.77
CA ILE A 24 9.31 -15.44 2.16
C ILE A 24 9.86 -16.76 1.62
N ARG A 25 9.75 -17.86 2.37
CA ARG A 25 10.19 -19.18 1.90
C ARG A 25 9.34 -19.70 0.74
N ALA A 26 8.01 -19.53 0.82
CA ALA A 26 7.08 -20.00 -0.19
C ALA A 26 7.24 -19.30 -1.54
N PHE A 27 7.58 -18.01 -1.52
CA PHE A 27 7.66 -17.17 -2.73
C PHE A 27 9.09 -16.93 -3.24
N LYS A 28 10.11 -17.58 -2.65
CA LYS A 28 11.54 -17.34 -2.91
C LYS A 28 11.90 -17.28 -4.39
N ASP A 29 11.33 -18.18 -5.19
CA ASP A 29 11.64 -18.30 -6.63
C ASP A 29 10.47 -17.83 -7.51
N MET A 30 9.54 -17.06 -6.93
CA MET A 30 8.36 -16.54 -7.62
C MET A 30 8.48 -15.03 -7.84
N ARG A 31 7.73 -14.53 -8.82
CA ARG A 31 7.55 -13.09 -9.06
C ARG A 31 6.45 -12.53 -8.14
N ILE A 32 6.59 -12.82 -6.85
CA ILE A 32 5.70 -12.31 -5.79
C ILE A 32 6.60 -11.66 -4.75
N ALA A 33 6.33 -10.40 -4.45
CA ALA A 33 6.95 -9.72 -3.33
C ALA A 33 6.15 -9.99 -2.05
N VAL A 34 6.83 -10.06 -0.91
CA VAL A 34 6.18 -10.13 0.40
C VAL A 34 6.15 -8.75 1.02
N GLY A 35 4.98 -8.38 1.54
CA GLY A 35 4.74 -7.19 2.34
C GLY A 35 4.33 -7.54 3.77
N ALA A 36 4.41 -6.55 4.64
CA ALA A 36 3.82 -6.57 5.98
C ALA A 36 2.53 -5.74 6.01
N GLU A 37 1.64 -6.06 6.95
CA GLU A 37 0.36 -5.34 7.11
C GLU A 37 0.48 -4.10 7.99
N ASP A 38 1.63 -3.94 8.69
CA ASP A 38 1.95 -2.78 9.53
C ASP A 38 3.46 -2.76 9.85
N LEU A 39 3.92 -1.67 10.50
CA LEU A 39 5.18 -1.56 11.22
C LEU A 39 5.06 -0.56 12.37
N TYR A 40 6.01 -0.61 13.31
CA TYR A 40 6.20 0.43 14.29
C TYR A 40 7.34 1.35 13.88
N PHE A 41 7.22 2.65 14.19
CA PHE A 41 8.14 3.68 13.68
C PHE A 41 9.44 3.83 14.49
N GLU A 42 9.53 3.25 15.69
CA GLU A 42 10.77 3.27 16.47
C GLU A 42 11.64 2.06 16.13
N LYS A 43 12.95 2.29 15.98
CA LYS A 43 13.92 1.23 15.65
C LYS A 43 14.12 0.23 16.77
N SER A 44 14.13 0.72 18.01
CA SER A 44 14.36 -0.06 19.21
C SER A 44 13.84 0.66 20.45
N GLY A 45 13.68 -0.05 21.56
CA GLY A 45 13.23 0.51 22.81
C GLY A 45 12.22 -0.37 23.54
N ALA A 46 11.58 0.18 24.56
CA ALA A 46 10.58 -0.51 25.38
C ALA A 46 9.17 -0.45 24.72
N TYR A 47 9.06 -1.06 23.54
CA TYR A 47 7.84 -1.12 22.75
C TYR A 47 7.38 -2.58 22.62
N THR A 48 7.01 -3.17 23.73
CA THR A 48 6.65 -4.60 23.83
C THR A 48 5.57 -4.97 22.83
N GLY A 49 5.88 -5.94 21.94
CA GLY A 49 4.95 -6.45 20.93
C GLY A 49 5.08 -5.79 19.56
N GLU A 50 5.80 -4.67 19.44
CA GLU A 50 5.94 -3.95 18.18
C GLU A 50 7.05 -4.53 17.29
N VAL A 51 6.88 -4.38 15.98
CA VAL A 51 7.82 -4.83 14.93
C VAL A 51 8.33 -3.62 14.17
N SER A 52 9.64 -3.38 14.24
CA SER A 52 10.27 -2.23 13.58
C SER A 52 10.47 -2.45 12.08
N ALA A 53 10.73 -1.35 11.36
CA ALA A 53 11.06 -1.39 9.94
C ALA A 53 12.33 -2.21 9.66
N ASP A 54 13.35 -2.09 10.52
CA ASP A 54 14.60 -2.86 10.41
C ASP A 54 14.36 -4.37 10.52
N MET A 55 13.53 -4.81 11.48
CA MET A 55 13.15 -6.23 11.63
C MET A 55 12.46 -6.76 10.37
N LEU A 56 11.58 -5.99 9.75
CA LEU A 56 10.91 -6.38 8.51
C LEU A 56 11.91 -6.47 7.35
N LYS A 57 12.82 -5.51 7.25
CA LYS A 57 13.86 -5.51 6.22
C LYS A 57 14.76 -6.73 6.32
N ASP A 58 15.20 -7.08 7.53
CA ASP A 58 16.04 -8.25 7.80
C ASP A 58 15.37 -9.57 7.43
N LEU A 59 14.05 -9.65 7.57
CA LEU A 59 13.24 -10.80 7.10
C LEU A 59 13.12 -10.87 5.58
N GLY A 60 13.50 -9.83 4.82
CA GLY A 60 13.37 -9.78 3.36
C GLY A 60 12.04 -9.23 2.87
N VAL A 61 11.26 -8.58 3.73
CA VAL A 61 10.06 -7.82 3.33
C VAL A 61 10.44 -6.67 2.42
N LYS A 62 9.61 -6.39 1.43
CA LYS A 62 9.81 -5.28 0.48
C LYS A 62 8.78 -4.17 0.62
N TYR A 63 7.56 -4.50 1.00
CA TYR A 63 6.43 -3.59 1.07
C TYR A 63 5.83 -3.57 2.48
N VAL A 64 5.16 -2.48 2.85
CA VAL A 64 4.42 -2.41 4.11
C VAL A 64 3.19 -1.52 3.95
N ILE A 65 2.04 -2.01 4.41
CA ILE A 65 0.79 -1.25 4.47
C ILE A 65 0.87 -0.32 5.68
N ILE A 66 0.53 0.96 5.47
CA ILE A 66 0.55 1.99 6.52
C ILE A 66 -0.75 2.79 6.45
N GLY A 67 -1.38 3.04 7.59
CA GLY A 67 -2.55 3.90 7.69
C GLY A 67 -3.85 3.25 7.19
N HIS A 68 -3.93 1.91 7.14
CA HIS A 68 -5.15 1.21 6.74
C HIS A 68 -6.36 1.64 7.58
N SER A 69 -7.55 1.71 6.98
CA SER A 69 -8.77 2.17 7.64
C SER A 69 -9.07 1.42 8.94
N GLU A 70 -8.87 0.11 8.98
CA GLU A 70 -9.05 -0.70 10.20
C GLU A 70 -8.08 -0.29 11.30
N ARG A 71 -6.82 0.04 10.97
CA ARG A 71 -5.86 0.48 11.98
C ARG A 71 -6.19 1.87 12.51
N ARG A 72 -6.69 2.76 11.67
CA ARG A 72 -7.20 4.08 12.09
C ARG A 72 -8.41 3.92 13.00
N GLN A 73 -9.33 3.03 12.66
CA GLN A 73 -10.59 2.82 13.38
C GLN A 73 -10.40 2.04 14.69
N TYR A 74 -9.62 0.96 14.69
CA TYR A 74 -9.57 0.02 15.82
C TYR A 74 -8.31 0.14 16.67
N PHE A 75 -7.22 0.70 16.12
CA PHE A 75 -5.91 0.76 16.78
C PHE A 75 -5.41 2.19 17.01
N GLY A 76 -6.26 3.19 16.78
CA GLY A 76 -5.93 4.59 17.09
C GLY A 76 -4.82 5.18 16.20
N GLU A 77 -4.62 4.65 15.00
CA GLU A 77 -3.62 5.19 14.08
C GLU A 77 -4.06 6.56 13.56
N THR A 78 -3.17 7.54 13.65
CA THR A 78 -3.40 8.94 13.27
C THR A 78 -2.53 9.33 12.08
N ASP A 79 -2.80 10.48 11.43
CA ASP A 79 -1.97 10.99 10.35
C ASP A 79 -0.52 11.24 10.81
N MET A 80 -0.32 11.61 12.08
CA MET A 80 1.01 11.78 12.65
C MET A 80 1.75 10.45 12.80
N THR A 81 1.09 9.38 13.27
CA THR A 81 1.72 8.05 13.38
C THR A 81 1.95 7.46 12.00
N VAL A 82 1.05 7.67 11.04
CA VAL A 82 1.24 7.30 9.63
C VAL A 82 2.49 7.98 9.06
N ASN A 83 2.66 9.29 9.24
CA ASN A 83 3.86 10.01 8.80
C ASN A 83 5.14 9.41 9.37
N LYS A 84 5.20 9.17 10.70
CA LYS A 84 6.37 8.55 11.34
C LYS A 84 6.68 7.17 10.77
N LYS A 85 5.66 6.34 10.52
CA LYS A 85 5.79 5.01 9.91
C LYS A 85 6.31 5.10 8.47
N VAL A 86 5.84 6.09 7.69
CA VAL A 86 6.33 6.34 6.32
C VAL A 86 7.83 6.67 6.35
N HIS A 87 8.25 7.58 7.23
CA HIS A 87 9.67 7.90 7.40
C HIS A 87 10.50 6.67 7.75
N ALA A 88 10.06 5.89 8.75
CA ALA A 88 10.77 4.67 9.17
C ALA A 88 10.88 3.63 8.04
N ALA A 89 9.83 3.42 7.26
CA ALA A 89 9.85 2.52 6.12
C ALA A 89 10.86 2.98 5.04
N LEU A 90 10.80 4.26 4.67
CA LEU A 90 11.68 4.83 3.64
C LEU A 90 13.15 4.83 4.07
N GLU A 91 13.44 5.08 5.34
CA GLU A 91 14.81 5.10 5.87
C GLU A 91 15.53 3.77 5.65
N VAL A 92 14.82 2.64 5.82
CA VAL A 92 15.41 1.30 5.60
C VAL A 92 15.21 0.79 4.17
N GLY A 93 14.56 1.56 3.30
CA GLY A 93 14.31 1.20 1.90
C GLY A 93 13.20 0.17 1.72
N LEU A 94 12.18 0.18 2.59
CA LEU A 94 10.90 -0.47 2.32
C LEU A 94 10.04 0.43 1.44
N HIS A 95 9.13 -0.18 0.68
CA HIS A 95 8.14 0.53 -0.13
C HIS A 95 6.82 0.63 0.64
N PRO A 96 6.48 1.80 1.21
CA PRO A 96 5.21 1.95 1.92
C PRO A 96 4.02 1.99 0.96
N ILE A 97 2.97 1.25 1.30
CA ILE A 97 1.64 1.33 0.69
C ILE A 97 0.80 2.19 1.64
N ILE A 98 0.68 3.47 1.32
CA ILE A 98 0.01 4.45 2.19
C ILE A 98 -1.48 4.45 1.89
N CYS A 99 -2.29 4.13 2.92
CA CYS A 99 -3.74 4.17 2.82
C CYS A 99 -4.27 5.54 3.24
N VAL A 100 -5.10 6.12 2.37
CA VAL A 100 -5.86 7.34 2.62
C VAL A 100 -7.32 7.10 2.27
N GLY A 101 -8.22 7.78 2.91
CA GLY A 101 -9.65 7.64 2.67
C GLY A 101 -10.48 8.21 3.81
N GLU A 102 -11.76 8.42 3.55
CA GLU A 102 -12.74 8.96 4.49
C GLU A 102 -13.60 7.86 5.11
N THR A 103 -14.23 8.19 6.24
CA THR A 103 -15.33 7.42 6.82
C THR A 103 -16.65 7.70 6.08
N LEU A 104 -17.67 6.85 6.29
CA LEU A 104 -19.01 7.08 5.73
C LEU A 104 -19.57 8.46 6.15
N GLU A 105 -19.45 8.80 7.43
CA GLU A 105 -19.90 10.10 7.97
C GLU A 105 -19.21 11.28 7.26
N GLN A 106 -17.89 11.19 7.05
CA GLN A 106 -17.11 12.23 6.35
C GLN A 106 -17.51 12.34 4.87
N ARG A 107 -17.85 11.22 4.24
CA ARG A 107 -18.40 11.20 2.86
C ARG A 107 -19.75 11.89 2.81
N GLU A 108 -20.65 11.61 3.74
CA GLU A 108 -21.96 12.24 3.85
C GLU A 108 -21.86 13.75 4.13
N MET A 109 -20.82 14.19 4.83
CA MET A 109 -20.48 15.62 5.00
C MET A 109 -19.90 16.28 3.75
N GLY A 110 -19.57 15.51 2.70
CA GLY A 110 -19.00 16.02 1.45
C GLY A 110 -17.55 16.50 1.53
N ILE A 111 -16.77 16.08 2.55
CA ILE A 111 -15.39 16.53 2.78
C ILE A 111 -14.32 15.55 2.30
N THR A 112 -14.68 14.59 1.46
CA THR A 112 -13.79 13.52 0.96
C THR A 112 -12.48 14.08 0.37
N MET A 113 -12.56 15.05 -0.54
CA MET A 113 -11.40 15.56 -1.26
C MET A 113 -10.43 16.34 -0.35
N GLU A 114 -10.96 17.14 0.56
CA GLU A 114 -10.18 17.90 1.54
C GLU A 114 -9.47 16.95 2.50
N LEU A 115 -10.18 15.92 2.99
CA LEU A 115 -9.63 14.94 3.91
C LEU A 115 -8.51 14.12 3.26
N ILE A 116 -8.73 13.61 2.07
CA ILE A 116 -7.71 12.84 1.34
C ILE A 116 -6.47 13.71 1.05
N ALA A 117 -6.68 14.97 0.64
CA ALA A 117 -5.57 15.90 0.44
C ALA A 117 -4.81 16.17 1.74
N LEU A 118 -5.51 16.30 2.86
CA LEU A 118 -4.90 16.48 4.18
C LEU A 118 -4.09 15.26 4.59
N GLN A 119 -4.68 14.06 4.52
CA GLN A 119 -4.01 12.79 4.86
C GLN A 119 -2.77 12.57 4.00
N THR A 120 -2.85 12.83 2.69
CA THR A 120 -1.71 12.70 1.76
C THR A 120 -0.59 13.67 2.14
N LYS A 121 -0.91 14.95 2.37
CA LYS A 121 0.09 15.95 2.81
C LYS A 121 0.73 15.58 4.13
N ALA A 122 -0.06 15.12 5.11
CA ALA A 122 0.43 14.71 6.41
C ALA A 122 1.37 13.50 6.31
N ALA A 123 1.01 12.48 5.53
CA ALA A 123 1.84 11.29 5.33
C ALA A 123 3.21 11.60 4.76
N PHE A 124 3.31 12.59 3.86
CA PHE A 124 4.54 13.00 3.20
C PHE A 124 5.23 14.23 3.83
N ALA A 125 4.74 14.75 4.93
CA ALA A 125 5.38 15.90 5.58
C ALA A 125 6.85 15.56 5.94
N GLY A 126 7.79 16.37 5.40
CA GLY A 126 9.23 16.16 5.58
C GLY A 126 9.85 15.02 4.76
N VAL A 127 9.09 14.32 3.93
CA VAL A 127 9.64 13.31 3.00
C VAL A 127 10.25 14.01 1.79
N PRO A 128 11.53 13.74 1.42
CA PRO A 128 12.12 14.29 0.21
C PRO A 128 11.38 13.85 -1.06
N ALA A 129 11.35 14.71 -2.10
CA ALA A 129 10.62 14.44 -3.35
C ALA A 129 11.10 13.17 -4.07
N GLU A 130 12.40 12.87 -3.99
CA GLU A 130 13.00 11.66 -4.56
C GLU A 130 12.44 10.41 -3.89
N LYS A 131 12.21 10.45 -2.58
CA LYS A 131 11.63 9.34 -1.80
C LYS A 131 10.13 9.19 -2.04
N ALA A 132 9.41 10.29 -2.26
CA ALA A 132 8.00 10.23 -2.65
C ALA A 132 7.79 9.43 -3.94
N ASN A 133 8.77 9.40 -4.82
CA ASN A 133 8.77 8.63 -6.08
C ASN A 133 8.77 7.10 -5.87
N GLU A 134 9.23 6.61 -4.72
CA GLU A 134 9.28 5.17 -4.37
C GLU A 134 7.99 4.67 -3.72
N VAL A 135 7.04 5.56 -3.49
CA VAL A 135 5.84 5.28 -2.69
C VAL A 135 4.63 5.05 -3.58
N CYS A 136 3.93 3.95 -3.40
CA CYS A 136 2.60 3.71 -3.98
C CYS A 136 1.60 4.67 -3.35
N ASN A 137 0.90 5.42 -4.18
CA ASN A 137 0.35 6.65 -3.72
C ASN A 137 -1.04 7.01 -4.18
N ALA A 138 -1.68 7.58 -3.27
CA ALA A 138 -2.97 8.19 -3.40
C ALA A 138 -2.89 9.53 -4.13
N ILE A 139 -3.66 9.79 -5.07
CA ILE A 139 -4.05 11.10 -5.60
C ILE A 139 -2.92 11.84 -6.30
N ARG A 140 -2.76 11.44 -7.55
CA ARG A 140 -1.84 12.01 -8.53
C ARG A 140 -1.86 13.55 -8.58
N ALA A 141 -3.04 14.17 -8.40
CA ALA A 141 -3.15 15.63 -8.42
C ALA A 141 -2.48 16.29 -7.22
N THR A 142 -2.64 15.76 -6.00
CA THR A 142 -1.99 16.27 -4.80
C THR A 142 -0.47 16.14 -4.93
N ILE A 143 0.01 15.00 -5.41
CA ILE A 143 1.44 14.78 -5.64
C ILE A 143 1.96 15.71 -6.74
N ARG A 144 1.19 15.91 -7.81
CA ARG A 144 1.55 16.86 -8.86
C ARG A 144 1.72 18.29 -8.32
N ASN A 145 0.86 18.70 -7.41
CA ASN A 145 0.94 20.01 -6.78
C ASN A 145 2.11 20.14 -5.81
N LEU A 146 2.47 19.06 -5.11
CA LEU A 146 3.58 19.04 -4.15
C LEU A 146 4.95 18.86 -4.84
N TYR A 147 5.04 17.97 -5.83
CA TYR A 147 6.30 17.47 -6.38
C TYR A 147 6.42 17.59 -7.90
N GLY A 148 5.41 18.10 -8.58
CA GLY A 148 5.39 18.29 -10.03
C GLY A 148 4.92 17.06 -10.83
N ALA A 149 4.65 17.28 -12.12
CA ALA A 149 4.02 16.32 -13.00
C ALA A 149 4.86 15.04 -13.26
N ARG A 150 6.19 15.15 -13.22
CA ARG A 150 7.09 13.99 -13.42
C ARG A 150 6.95 12.99 -12.28
N VAL A 151 7.01 13.45 -11.05
CA VAL A 151 6.85 12.62 -9.85
C VAL A 151 5.46 12.00 -9.82
N ALA A 152 4.42 12.81 -10.06
CA ALA A 152 3.04 12.32 -10.06
C ALA A 152 2.77 11.18 -11.06
N ARG A 153 3.45 11.15 -12.20
CA ARG A 153 3.33 10.05 -13.19
C ARG A 153 4.09 8.79 -12.81
N SER A 154 5.09 8.88 -11.95
CA SER A 154 5.88 7.71 -11.52
C SER A 154 5.33 7.04 -10.26
N VAL A 155 4.32 7.63 -9.64
CA VAL A 155 3.67 7.08 -8.44
C VAL A 155 2.48 6.22 -8.85
N THR A 156 2.42 4.99 -8.32
CA THR A 156 1.31 4.05 -8.51
C THR A 156 0.15 4.43 -7.59
N ILE A 157 -1.04 4.55 -8.16
CA ILE A 157 -2.28 4.76 -7.42
C ILE A 157 -3.08 3.47 -7.43
N GLN A 158 -3.43 2.97 -6.24
CA GLN A 158 -4.16 1.72 -6.08
C GLN A 158 -5.57 1.97 -5.53
N TYR A 159 -6.54 1.27 -6.11
CA TYR A 159 -7.90 1.24 -5.56
C TYR A 159 -7.94 0.30 -4.35
N GLY A 160 -8.33 0.82 -3.18
CA GLY A 160 -8.39 0.09 -1.91
C GLY A 160 -9.80 -0.30 -1.45
N GLY A 161 -10.81 -0.16 -2.31
CA GLY A 161 -12.17 -0.60 -2.03
C GLY A 161 -12.40 -2.08 -2.39
N SER A 162 -13.69 -2.47 -2.56
CA SER A 162 -14.06 -3.85 -2.91
C SER A 162 -13.70 -4.17 -4.36
N MET A 163 -12.55 -4.82 -4.58
CA MET A 163 -12.13 -5.34 -5.88
C MET A 163 -12.30 -6.86 -5.91
N ASN A 164 -12.89 -7.37 -6.98
CA ASN A 164 -13.15 -8.79 -7.21
C ASN A 164 -13.10 -9.10 -8.72
N PRO A 165 -13.12 -10.38 -9.16
CA PRO A 165 -13.02 -10.74 -10.58
C PRO A 165 -14.06 -10.06 -11.48
N ALA A 166 -15.27 -9.78 -10.98
CA ALA A 166 -16.36 -9.22 -11.80
C ALA A 166 -16.17 -7.72 -12.11
N ASN A 167 -15.46 -6.96 -11.26
CA ASN A 167 -15.27 -5.52 -11.42
C ASN A 167 -13.80 -5.10 -11.65
N ALA A 168 -12.87 -6.02 -11.58
CA ALA A 168 -11.44 -5.71 -11.68
C ALA A 168 -11.07 -5.07 -13.03
N ALA A 169 -11.58 -5.60 -14.14
CA ALA A 169 -11.28 -5.07 -15.48
C ALA A 169 -11.79 -3.64 -15.66
N GLU A 170 -13.02 -3.34 -15.18
CA GLU A 170 -13.60 -2.00 -15.24
C GLU A 170 -12.82 -1.00 -14.39
N LEU A 171 -12.45 -1.39 -13.15
CA LEU A 171 -11.68 -0.54 -12.24
C LEU A 171 -10.26 -0.26 -12.78
N LEU A 172 -9.58 -1.29 -13.28
CA LEU A 172 -8.22 -1.16 -13.82
C LEU A 172 -8.17 -0.45 -15.17
N ALA A 173 -9.30 -0.32 -15.88
CA ALA A 173 -9.40 0.50 -17.08
C ALA A 173 -9.49 2.01 -16.79
N GLN A 174 -9.64 2.43 -15.55
CA GLN A 174 -9.71 3.84 -15.19
C GLN A 174 -8.33 4.51 -15.31
N PRO A 175 -8.25 5.72 -15.88
CA PRO A 175 -6.97 6.35 -16.24
C PRO A 175 -6.05 6.68 -15.07
N ASP A 176 -6.58 6.76 -13.84
CA ASP A 176 -5.83 7.08 -12.62
C ASP A 176 -5.73 5.90 -11.64
N VAL A 177 -6.18 4.70 -12.03
CA VAL A 177 -6.09 3.47 -11.25
C VAL A 177 -5.03 2.56 -11.84
N ASP A 178 -3.84 2.54 -11.24
CA ASP A 178 -2.70 1.75 -11.70
C ASP A 178 -2.67 0.33 -11.10
N GLY A 179 -3.56 0.04 -10.14
CA GLY A 179 -3.60 -1.26 -9.46
C GLY A 179 -4.67 -1.35 -8.39
N GLY A 180 -4.63 -2.42 -7.59
CA GLY A 180 -5.56 -2.65 -6.51
C GLY A 180 -4.91 -3.17 -5.23
N LEU A 181 -5.42 -2.73 -4.07
CA LEU A 181 -5.16 -3.33 -2.78
C LEU A 181 -6.36 -4.24 -2.45
N ILE A 182 -6.15 -5.57 -2.56
CA ILE A 182 -7.23 -6.56 -2.54
C ILE A 182 -7.26 -7.26 -1.20
N GLY A 183 -8.39 -7.20 -0.50
CA GLY A 183 -8.65 -7.90 0.75
C GLY A 183 -9.21 -9.31 0.53
N GLY A 184 -10.47 -9.55 0.90
CA GLY A 184 -11.08 -10.89 0.94
C GLY A 184 -10.98 -11.73 -0.34
N ALA A 185 -10.97 -11.11 -1.52
CA ALA A 185 -10.82 -11.84 -2.78
C ALA A 185 -9.41 -12.44 -2.94
N ALA A 186 -8.38 -11.87 -2.30
CA ALA A 186 -7.03 -12.40 -2.33
C ALA A 186 -6.84 -13.69 -1.49
N LEU A 187 -7.78 -13.98 -0.60
CA LEU A 187 -7.79 -15.21 0.20
C LEU A 187 -8.19 -16.46 -0.62
N VAL A 188 -8.72 -16.26 -1.84
CA VAL A 188 -9.11 -17.33 -2.76
C VAL A 188 -8.18 -17.26 -3.97
N PRO A 189 -7.23 -18.20 -4.14
CA PRO A 189 -6.18 -18.12 -5.17
C PRO A 189 -6.71 -17.92 -6.59
N GLU A 190 -7.78 -18.61 -6.96
CA GLU A 190 -8.40 -18.51 -8.28
C GLU A 190 -8.93 -17.09 -8.54
N LYS A 191 -9.63 -16.50 -7.58
CA LYS A 191 -10.14 -15.12 -7.68
C LYS A 191 -9.00 -14.11 -7.78
N PHE A 192 -7.92 -14.32 -7.04
CA PHE A 192 -6.76 -13.44 -7.11
C PHE A 192 -6.06 -13.50 -8.47
N VAL A 193 -5.92 -14.72 -9.03
CA VAL A 193 -5.40 -14.92 -10.39
C VAL A 193 -6.28 -14.24 -11.45
N ASP A 194 -7.60 -14.33 -11.33
CA ASP A 194 -8.53 -13.66 -12.25
C ASP A 194 -8.35 -12.13 -12.21
N ILE A 195 -8.17 -11.54 -11.01
CA ILE A 195 -7.89 -10.12 -10.86
C ILE A 195 -6.54 -9.73 -11.48
N ILE A 196 -5.49 -10.57 -11.31
CA ILE A 196 -4.18 -10.35 -11.93
C ILE A 196 -4.31 -10.39 -13.46
N ASN A 197 -5.08 -11.32 -14.00
CA ASN A 197 -5.32 -11.42 -15.44
C ASN A 197 -6.10 -10.22 -15.99
N ALA A 198 -7.03 -9.68 -15.20
CA ALA A 198 -7.79 -8.46 -15.57
C ALA A 198 -6.90 -7.19 -15.66
N ALA A 199 -5.68 -7.21 -15.10
CA ALA A 199 -4.72 -6.13 -15.27
C ALA A 199 -4.05 -6.12 -16.66
N ASN A 200 -4.19 -7.20 -17.42
CA ASN A 200 -3.77 -7.24 -18.82
C ASN A 200 -4.86 -6.59 -19.69
N GLN A 201 -4.60 -5.41 -20.20
CA GLN A 201 -5.52 -4.63 -21.02
C GLN A 201 -5.11 -4.59 -22.51
N GLU A 202 -4.28 -5.56 -22.96
CA GLU A 202 -3.96 -5.77 -24.37
C GLU A 202 -5.11 -6.40 -25.15
#